data_66185bc2d52370135d91f07920c3e12b
#
_entry.id   66185bc2d52370135d91f07920c3e12b
#
_cell.length_a   1.000
_cell.length_b   1.000
_cell.length_c   1.000
_cell.angle_alpha   90.00
_cell.angle_beta   90.00
_cell.angle_gamma   90.00
#
_symmetry.space_group_name_H-M   'P 1'
#
loop_
_entity.id
_entity.type
_entity.pdbx_description
1 polymer ?
#
loop_
_entity_poly.entity_id
_entity_poly.type
_entity_poly.pdbx_seq_one_letter_code
_entity_poly.pdbx_strand_id
1 'polypeptide(L)'
;MEVFNLMTNQNKPYGKIASGKRNSKKRYVTYRKTNKRKAQIPPEVKESVRIAFLGGINEIGKNMTLYEYGNDMFLVDCGLAFPDADLPGVDLVIPDFSYVERNADKIKGIIITHGHEDHIGGLAYLLKKVNIPIYATKLTIGLIKGKLEEHRLLNSAKLVEIKPRDNITLGSFNIEMIHVNHSIPDAVGLAIRCPAGVIIQTGDFKIDTTPVDGDMIDLSRFAEYGRKGVLALLSDSTNAERPGYTPSEKSVGDSFENLFRKANKKRIVVATFASNIHRVQQIIDVAYARKRKVAVVGRSLENLVKVGSELGYLNVPQGLLIDINTIKNYADDQLVIITTGSQGEPMSALTKIAFGAHTKVTLSPNDYVIISATPIPGNEKMVGNVVNELMRHGVEVIYEKMYDVHVSGHACQEELKLMIGLVKPKYFIPVHGEQKHLQKHAKLGEAMGIDKKNIYIANIGEKIELCDDKIKLVENVPSGEVYVDGIGVGDVGNIVLNDRKHLSMDGIIIVVATIDSSTGQVVSGPDIVSRGFVYVRENEALMNSARDLACRVIDENYNVKFHDWNAVKSGLRDELSHLMYERTKRRPMILPILMEI
;
A
#
# COMPACT_ATOMS: atom_id res chain seq x y z
N MET A 1 -7.68 9.90 -64.89
CA MET A 1 -8.06 11.21 -65.47
C MET A 1 -7.26 12.20 -64.67
N GLU A 2 -6.24 12.52 -65.26
CA GLU A 2 -5.63 13.73 -65.86
C GLU A 2 -4.98 14.60 -64.81
N VAL A 3 -3.67 14.61 -64.75
CA VAL A 3 -2.55 15.06 -65.61
C VAL A 3 -2.46 16.59 -65.68
N PHE A 4 -1.35 17.14 -65.31
CA PHE A 4 -0.44 18.07 -65.96
C PHE A 4 0.41 18.78 -64.91
N ASN A 5 1.68 18.63 -64.79
CA ASN A 5 2.90 18.70 -65.60
C ASN A 5 3.36 20.11 -65.97
N LEU A 6 4.63 20.36 -65.65
CA LEU A 6 5.68 21.09 -66.41
C LEU A 6 5.67 22.63 -66.29
N MET A 7 6.73 23.38 -66.28
CA MET A 7 8.11 23.30 -66.79
C MET A 7 8.94 24.41 -66.15
N THR A 8 10.16 24.19 -65.78
CA THR A 8 11.49 24.50 -66.35
C THR A 8 11.74 25.94 -66.86
N ASN A 9 12.80 26.61 -66.52
CA ASN A 9 14.10 26.72 -67.13
C ASN A 9 14.88 27.96 -66.70
N GLN A 10 16.10 27.84 -66.32
CA GLN A 10 17.38 28.27 -66.90
C GLN A 10 17.53 29.79 -67.22
N ASN A 11 18.58 30.48 -66.77
CA ASN A 11 19.89 30.60 -67.45
C ASN A 11 20.84 31.61 -66.79
N LYS A 12 22.10 31.27 -66.81
CA LYS A 12 23.29 32.13 -66.67
C LYS A 12 23.48 32.92 -67.98
N PRO A 13 24.53 33.76 -68.23
CA PRO A 13 25.78 34.10 -67.50
C PRO A 13 26.38 35.52 -67.86
N TYR A 14 27.67 35.72 -67.41
CA TYR A 14 28.74 36.58 -67.96
C TYR A 14 28.87 38.06 -67.66
N GLY A 15 30.08 38.44 -67.26
CA GLY A 15 30.68 39.75 -67.41
C GLY A 15 32.04 39.92 -66.68
N LYS A 16 33.15 39.48 -67.33
CA LYS A 16 34.51 39.87 -66.98
C LYS A 16 34.79 41.29 -67.51
N ILE A 17 35.54 42.14 -66.78
CA ILE A 17 36.56 43.04 -67.39
C ILE A 17 37.68 43.31 -66.37
N ALA A 18 38.88 43.45 -66.94
CA ALA A 18 40.18 43.35 -66.34
C ALA A 18 40.83 44.69 -65.91
N SER A 19 41.94 44.53 -65.18
CA SER A 19 43.23 45.22 -65.19
C SER A 19 43.40 46.56 -64.50
N GLY A 20 44.41 46.59 -63.65
CA GLY A 20 45.03 47.80 -63.10
C GLY A 20 46.10 47.50 -62.04
N LYS A 21 47.38 47.22 -62.50
CA LYS A 21 48.54 47.12 -61.66
C LYS A 21 48.88 48.45 -61.01
N ARG A 22 49.10 48.49 -59.68
CA ARG A 22 50.05 49.44 -59.04
C ARG A 22 50.76 48.79 -57.87
N ASN A 23 52.11 48.74 -57.95
CA ASN A 23 53.05 48.34 -56.90
C ASN A 23 53.00 49.28 -55.71
N SER A 24 52.93 48.74 -54.49
CA SER A 24 53.42 49.45 -53.29
C SER A 24 53.93 48.42 -52.25
N LYS A 25 55.10 48.73 -51.75
CA LYS A 25 55.96 47.93 -50.88
C LYS A 25 55.24 47.48 -49.60
N LYS A 26 55.19 46.19 -49.38
CA LYS A 26 54.71 45.60 -48.12
C LYS A 26 55.80 45.70 -47.05
N ARG A 27 55.54 46.43 -45.95
CA ARG A 27 56.16 46.28 -44.65
C ARG A 27 55.55 45.08 -43.98
N TYR A 28 56.37 44.04 -43.69
CA TYR A 28 55.92 42.91 -42.87
C TYR A 28 55.92 43.33 -41.42
N VAL A 29 54.71 43.44 -40.82
CA VAL A 29 54.53 43.52 -39.37
C VAL A 29 54.31 42.07 -38.90
N THR A 30 55.30 41.54 -38.18
CA THR A 30 55.18 40.23 -37.53
C THR A 30 54.23 40.31 -36.36
N TYR A 31 53.00 39.83 -36.55
CA TYR A 31 52.07 39.61 -35.41
C TYR A 31 52.51 38.37 -34.63
N ARG A 32 53.02 38.56 -33.40
CA ARG A 32 53.13 37.49 -32.41
C ARG A 32 51.72 36.95 -32.14
N LYS A 33 51.43 35.67 -32.50
CA LYS A 33 50.25 34.92 -32.08
C LYS A 33 50.32 34.78 -30.55
N THR A 34 49.62 35.62 -29.83
CA THR A 34 49.31 35.36 -28.42
C THR A 34 48.31 34.20 -28.40
N ASN A 35 48.74 33.04 -27.92
CA ASN A 35 47.84 31.92 -27.59
C ASN A 35 46.84 32.42 -26.51
N LYS A 36 45.64 32.85 -26.96
CA LYS A 36 44.50 32.99 -26.06
C LYS A 36 44.17 31.57 -25.60
N ARG A 37 44.55 31.20 -24.36
CA ARG A 37 43.94 30.06 -23.68
C ARG A 37 42.44 30.26 -23.79
N LYS A 38 41.74 29.32 -24.49
CA LYS A 38 40.28 29.22 -24.40
C LYS A 38 39.99 29.07 -22.92
N ALA A 39 39.30 30.01 -22.33
CA ALA A 39 38.70 29.81 -21.01
C ALA A 39 37.85 28.54 -21.12
N GLN A 40 38.23 27.50 -20.38
CA GLN A 40 37.37 26.37 -20.19
C GLN A 40 36.10 26.91 -19.51
N ILE A 41 34.99 26.95 -20.23
CA ILE A 41 33.65 27.14 -19.66
C ILE A 41 33.54 26.03 -18.62
N PRO A 42 33.30 26.33 -17.33
CA PRO A 42 33.03 25.27 -16.36
C PRO A 42 31.95 24.36 -16.94
N PRO A 43 32.02 23.04 -16.75
CA PRO A 43 30.96 22.16 -17.18
C PRO A 43 29.67 22.69 -16.56
N GLU A 44 28.66 22.94 -17.39
CA GLU A 44 27.33 23.34 -16.98
C GLU A 44 26.84 22.29 -15.99
N VAL A 45 26.66 22.69 -14.72
CA VAL A 45 26.15 21.79 -13.69
C VAL A 45 24.71 21.50 -14.09
N LYS A 46 24.48 20.33 -14.65
CA LYS A 46 23.13 19.92 -15.05
C LYS A 46 22.30 19.74 -13.79
N GLU A 47 21.17 20.45 -13.77
CA GLU A 47 20.18 20.32 -12.71
C GLU A 47 19.67 18.88 -12.63
N SER A 48 19.62 18.31 -11.44
CA SER A 48 19.13 16.96 -11.21
C SER A 48 18.20 16.90 -10.00
N VAL A 49 17.18 16.07 -10.08
CA VAL A 49 16.28 15.74 -8.99
C VAL A 49 16.49 14.30 -8.58
N ARG A 50 16.35 14.00 -7.30
CA ARG A 50 16.45 12.64 -6.77
C ARG A 50 15.13 12.17 -6.24
N ILE A 51 14.85 10.88 -6.42
CA ILE A 51 13.65 10.22 -5.93
C ILE A 51 14.07 9.00 -5.15
N ALA A 52 13.62 8.87 -3.91
CA ALA A 52 13.82 7.67 -3.09
C ALA A 52 12.47 6.96 -2.86
N PHE A 53 12.45 5.66 -3.09
CA PHE A 53 11.27 4.81 -2.93
C PHE A 53 11.34 4.13 -1.56
N LEU A 54 10.53 4.59 -0.61
CA LEU A 54 10.53 4.08 0.76
C LEU A 54 9.45 3.02 1.00
N GLY A 55 8.51 2.89 0.06
CA GLY A 55 7.46 1.87 0.03
C GLY A 55 6.63 1.95 -1.24
N GLY A 56 5.71 0.99 -1.48
CA GLY A 56 4.83 0.96 -2.65
C GLY A 56 5.50 0.50 -3.95
N ILE A 57 6.65 -0.17 -3.87
CA ILE A 57 7.38 -0.75 -4.99
C ILE A 57 7.61 -2.24 -4.73
N ASN A 58 7.32 -3.09 -5.70
CA ASN A 58 7.32 -4.55 -5.59
C ASN A 58 6.31 -5.10 -4.57
N GLU A 59 5.38 -4.26 -4.13
CA GLU A 59 4.33 -4.57 -3.17
C GLU A 59 3.10 -3.71 -3.45
N ILE A 60 1.98 -4.05 -2.83
CA ILE A 60 0.78 -3.20 -2.75
C ILE A 60 0.64 -2.78 -1.29
N GLY A 61 0.66 -1.47 -1.03
CA GLY A 61 0.64 -0.88 0.30
C GLY A 61 1.91 -0.13 0.66
N LYS A 62 1.95 0.44 1.85
CA LYS A 62 3.07 1.23 2.40
C LYS A 62 3.59 2.33 1.45
N ASN A 63 2.72 2.89 0.61
CA ASN A 63 3.14 3.89 -0.38
C ASN A 63 3.85 5.06 0.30
N MET A 64 5.10 5.30 -0.10
CA MET A 64 5.91 6.40 0.41
C MET A 64 7.04 6.73 -0.55
N THR A 65 6.99 7.92 -1.15
CA THR A 65 8.00 8.39 -2.09
C THR A 65 8.59 9.71 -1.60
N LEU A 66 9.91 9.84 -1.61
CA LEU A 66 10.62 11.07 -1.22
C LEU A 66 11.25 11.72 -2.45
N TYR A 67 11.03 13.02 -2.61
CA TYR A 67 11.66 13.87 -3.62
C TYR A 67 12.70 14.78 -3.00
N GLU A 68 13.86 14.89 -3.64
CA GLU A 68 14.99 15.70 -3.19
C GLU A 68 15.55 16.56 -4.32
N TYR A 69 15.69 17.86 -4.07
CA TYR A 69 16.40 18.79 -4.93
C TYR A 69 17.24 19.73 -4.10
N GLY A 70 18.57 19.66 -4.26
CA GLY A 70 19.49 20.41 -3.42
C GLY A 70 19.35 20.05 -1.95
N ASN A 71 18.90 20.98 -1.14
CA ASN A 71 18.67 20.78 0.30
C ASN A 71 17.18 20.72 0.69
N ASP A 72 16.29 20.73 -0.30
CA ASP A 72 14.86 20.66 -0.08
C ASP A 72 14.34 19.27 -0.38
N MET A 73 13.54 18.73 0.54
CA MET A 73 12.88 17.43 0.43
C MET A 73 11.39 17.55 0.72
N PHE A 74 10.58 16.69 0.13
CA PHE A 74 9.19 16.47 0.53
C PHE A 74 8.79 15.02 0.26
N LEU A 75 7.71 14.59 0.92
CA LEU A 75 7.17 13.25 0.81
C LEU A 75 5.86 13.25 0.05
N VAL A 76 5.58 12.16 -0.65
CA VAL A 76 4.27 11.83 -1.21
C VAL A 76 3.83 10.52 -0.59
N ASP A 77 2.67 10.57 0.08
CA ASP A 77 2.02 9.49 0.81
C ASP A 77 2.84 8.92 1.99
N CYS A 78 2.15 8.28 2.92
CA CYS A 78 2.71 7.55 4.04
C CYS A 78 1.71 6.47 4.45
N GLY A 79 1.72 5.39 3.71
CA GLY A 79 0.75 4.31 3.84
C GLY A 79 1.15 3.23 4.84
N LEU A 80 0.25 2.27 5.00
CA LEU A 80 0.51 0.99 5.65
C LEU A 80 0.25 -0.17 4.68
N ALA A 81 0.68 -1.36 5.06
CA ALA A 81 0.23 -2.62 4.49
C ALA A 81 -0.33 -3.52 5.60
N PHE A 82 -1.21 -4.45 5.22
CA PHE A 82 -1.64 -5.51 6.11
C PHE A 82 -0.61 -6.65 6.09
N PRO A 83 -0.38 -7.33 7.23
CA PRO A 83 0.60 -8.40 7.30
C PRO A 83 0.15 -9.62 6.50
N ASP A 84 1.11 -10.30 5.89
CA ASP A 84 0.90 -11.60 5.28
C ASP A 84 0.61 -12.68 6.34
N ALA A 85 0.05 -13.81 5.90
CA ALA A 85 -0.32 -14.93 6.77
C ALA A 85 0.88 -15.54 7.52
N ASP A 86 2.08 -15.27 7.07
CA ASP A 86 3.33 -15.74 7.68
C ASP A 86 3.90 -14.80 8.75
N LEU A 87 3.19 -13.72 9.11
CA LEU A 87 3.52 -12.76 10.17
C LEU A 87 2.56 -12.88 11.37
N PRO A 88 2.59 -13.97 12.15
CA PRO A 88 1.63 -14.22 13.21
C PRO A 88 1.69 -13.14 14.30
N GLY A 89 0.54 -12.54 14.63
CA GLY A 89 0.39 -11.53 15.68
C GLY A 89 0.89 -10.13 15.31
N VAL A 90 1.26 -9.89 14.03
CA VAL A 90 1.49 -8.54 13.52
C VAL A 90 0.15 -7.96 13.08
N ASP A 91 -0.18 -6.74 13.51
CA ASP A 91 -1.41 -6.07 13.15
C ASP A 91 -1.29 -5.29 11.84
N LEU A 92 -0.17 -4.57 11.68
CA LEU A 92 0.10 -3.68 10.55
C LEU A 92 1.59 -3.68 10.20
N VAL A 93 1.90 -3.32 8.95
CA VAL A 93 3.26 -3.10 8.46
C VAL A 93 3.37 -1.66 7.95
N ILE A 94 4.38 -0.93 8.43
CA ILE A 94 4.64 0.45 8.01
C ILE A 94 6.03 0.58 7.41
N PRO A 95 6.32 1.64 6.61
CA PRO A 95 7.67 1.90 6.12
C PRO A 95 8.66 2.17 7.25
N ASP A 96 9.94 1.88 7.01
CA ASP A 96 11.03 2.35 7.87
C ASP A 96 11.23 3.87 7.68
N PHE A 97 11.03 4.62 8.74
CA PHE A 97 11.16 6.08 8.74
C PHE A 97 12.58 6.57 9.02
N SER A 98 13.56 5.69 9.21
CA SER A 98 14.94 6.07 9.62
C SER A 98 15.59 7.08 8.67
N TYR A 99 15.33 6.96 7.36
CA TYR A 99 15.85 7.90 6.38
C TYR A 99 15.17 9.28 6.50
N VAL A 100 13.88 9.30 6.77
CA VAL A 100 13.09 10.52 6.98
C VAL A 100 13.53 11.22 8.28
N GLU A 101 13.70 10.49 9.36
CA GLU A 101 14.17 11.01 10.65
C GLU A 101 15.54 11.69 10.53
N ARG A 102 16.48 11.08 9.79
CA ARG A 102 17.83 11.63 9.56
C ARG A 102 17.85 12.93 8.72
N ASN A 103 16.81 13.16 7.94
CA ASN A 103 16.71 14.33 7.05
C ASN A 103 15.54 15.26 7.42
N ALA A 104 15.03 15.17 8.65
CA ALA A 104 13.83 15.88 9.10
C ALA A 104 13.91 17.41 8.89
N ASP A 105 15.09 18.00 9.04
CA ASP A 105 15.38 19.43 8.85
C ASP A 105 15.21 19.89 7.38
N LYS A 106 15.37 18.97 6.42
CA LYS A 106 15.25 19.25 4.99
C LYS A 106 13.82 19.06 4.47
N ILE A 107 12.99 18.28 5.20
CA ILE A 107 11.65 17.92 4.75
C ILE A 107 10.68 19.08 5.00
N LYS A 108 10.12 19.62 3.91
CA LYS A 108 9.20 20.77 3.94
C LYS A 108 7.75 20.38 4.20
N GLY A 109 7.38 19.10 4.01
CA GLY A 109 6.04 18.59 4.23
C GLY A 109 5.80 17.27 3.53
N ILE A 110 4.58 16.79 3.66
CA ILE A 110 4.08 15.60 2.97
C ILE A 110 2.78 15.93 2.25
N ILE A 111 2.65 15.45 1.01
CA ILE A 111 1.43 15.55 0.21
C ILE A 111 0.78 14.18 0.18
N ILE A 112 -0.50 14.13 0.47
CA ILE A 112 -1.29 12.90 0.41
C ILE A 112 -2.18 12.94 -0.82
N THR A 113 -2.06 11.91 -1.65
CA THR A 113 -2.79 11.81 -2.91
C THR A 113 -4.27 11.51 -2.69
N HIS A 114 -4.61 10.64 -1.74
CA HIS A 114 -5.99 10.28 -1.37
C HIS A 114 -6.07 9.55 -0.02
N GLY A 115 -7.27 9.22 0.43
CA GLY A 115 -7.55 8.77 1.80
C GLY A 115 -7.55 7.25 2.04
N HIS A 116 -6.97 6.42 1.18
CA HIS A 116 -6.83 4.99 1.44
C HIS A 116 -5.74 4.67 2.47
N GLU A 117 -5.88 3.53 3.15
CA GLU A 117 -4.97 3.12 4.24
C GLU A 117 -3.52 2.95 3.78
N ASP A 118 -3.33 2.43 2.59
CA ASP A 118 -2.02 2.25 1.96
C ASP A 118 -1.35 3.56 1.50
N HIS A 119 -2.03 4.70 1.72
CA HIS A 119 -1.51 6.06 1.50
C HIS A 119 -1.51 6.94 2.75
N ILE A 120 -2.40 6.69 3.74
CA ILE A 120 -2.47 7.50 4.97
C ILE A 120 -2.18 6.73 6.26
N GLY A 121 -2.19 5.39 6.22
CA GLY A 121 -2.19 4.58 7.43
C GLY A 121 -0.91 4.66 8.26
N GLY A 122 0.22 5.01 7.67
CA GLY A 122 1.51 5.21 8.34
C GLY A 122 1.68 6.59 8.99
N LEU A 123 0.82 7.58 8.66
CA LEU A 123 0.99 8.99 9.06
C LEU A 123 1.11 9.19 10.57
N ALA A 124 0.26 8.53 11.36
CA ALA A 124 0.29 8.70 12.80
C ALA A 124 1.60 8.20 13.43
N TYR A 125 2.20 7.17 12.83
CA TYR A 125 3.50 6.63 13.26
C TYR A 125 4.65 7.55 12.84
N LEU A 126 4.60 8.09 11.60
CA LEU A 126 5.57 9.07 11.11
C LEU A 126 5.57 10.33 11.98
N LEU A 127 4.40 10.89 12.28
CA LEU A 127 4.29 12.14 13.05
C LEU A 127 4.75 12.02 14.51
N LYS A 128 4.79 10.81 15.08
CA LYS A 128 5.45 10.55 16.38
C LYS A 128 6.97 10.75 16.31
N LYS A 129 7.55 10.63 15.11
CA LYS A 129 8.99 10.74 14.85
C LYS A 129 9.36 12.11 14.28
N VAL A 130 8.61 12.55 13.25
CA VAL A 130 8.89 13.80 12.52
C VAL A 130 7.57 14.53 12.29
N ASN A 131 7.38 15.66 12.98
CA ASN A 131 6.16 16.47 12.86
C ASN A 131 6.29 17.48 11.71
N ILE A 132 5.82 17.11 10.53
CA ILE A 132 5.85 17.90 9.30
C ILE A 132 4.43 18.31 8.87
N PRO A 133 4.26 19.41 8.10
CA PRO A 133 2.97 19.79 7.54
C PRO A 133 2.43 18.73 6.58
N ILE A 134 1.13 18.43 6.68
CA ILE A 134 0.41 17.48 5.82
C ILE A 134 -0.52 18.28 4.91
N TYR A 135 -0.37 18.08 3.60
CA TYR A 135 -1.21 18.67 2.56
C TYR A 135 -2.09 17.58 1.97
N ALA A 136 -3.40 17.73 2.06
CA ALA A 136 -4.35 16.75 1.53
C ALA A 136 -5.69 17.40 1.18
N THR A 137 -6.50 16.73 0.36
CA THR A 137 -7.84 17.17 0.01
C THR A 137 -8.81 17.07 1.18
N LYS A 138 -9.94 17.73 1.09
CA LYS A 138 -10.90 17.91 2.18
C LYS A 138 -11.36 16.59 2.83
N LEU A 139 -11.73 15.61 1.99
CA LEU A 139 -12.14 14.29 2.50
C LEU A 139 -10.97 13.57 3.17
N THR A 140 -9.82 13.57 2.52
CA THR A 140 -8.59 12.94 3.03
C THR A 140 -8.18 13.55 4.38
N ILE A 141 -8.25 14.88 4.53
CA ILE A 141 -8.05 15.57 5.83
C ILE A 141 -9.03 15.07 6.88
N GLY A 142 -10.31 14.90 6.52
CA GLY A 142 -11.33 14.37 7.42
C GLY A 142 -10.98 12.99 7.96
N LEU A 143 -10.53 12.09 7.08
CA LEU A 143 -10.10 10.73 7.45
C LEU A 143 -8.82 10.72 8.30
N ILE A 144 -7.84 11.55 7.93
CA ILE A 144 -6.59 11.73 8.69
C ILE A 144 -6.87 12.23 10.12
N LYS A 145 -7.81 13.18 10.30
CA LYS A 145 -8.18 13.69 11.63
C LYS A 145 -8.61 12.58 12.57
N GLY A 146 -9.46 11.66 12.12
CA GLY A 146 -9.89 10.52 12.93
C GLY A 146 -8.72 9.64 13.40
N LYS A 147 -7.76 9.33 12.49
CA LYS A 147 -6.56 8.57 12.83
C LYS A 147 -5.66 9.31 13.83
N LEU A 148 -5.45 10.60 13.61
CA LEU A 148 -4.61 11.40 14.51
C LEU A 148 -5.26 11.58 15.89
N GLU A 149 -6.58 11.59 15.97
CA GLU A 149 -7.31 11.61 17.24
C GLU A 149 -7.11 10.32 18.03
N GLU A 150 -7.22 9.15 17.38
CA GLU A 150 -6.92 7.84 17.98
C GLU A 150 -5.52 7.77 18.57
N HIS A 151 -4.53 8.37 17.90
CA HIS A 151 -3.14 8.46 18.34
C HIS A 151 -2.82 9.67 19.22
N ARG A 152 -3.81 10.54 19.55
CA ARG A 152 -3.66 11.78 20.35
C ARG A 152 -2.69 12.80 19.74
N LEU A 153 -2.61 12.83 18.41
CA LEU A 153 -1.71 13.71 17.65
C LEU A 153 -2.41 14.89 16.97
N LEU A 154 -3.75 14.91 16.95
CA LEU A 154 -4.54 15.90 16.21
C LEU A 154 -4.16 17.34 16.56
N ASN A 155 -3.96 17.65 17.84
CA ASN A 155 -3.65 19.01 18.31
C ASN A 155 -2.24 19.49 17.93
N SER A 156 -1.30 18.58 17.63
CA SER A 156 0.08 18.92 17.26
C SER A 156 0.30 18.91 15.76
N ALA A 157 -0.58 18.26 14.99
CA ALA A 157 -0.44 18.11 13.55
C ALA A 157 -0.78 19.41 12.80
N LYS A 158 -0.01 19.69 11.76
CA LYS A 158 -0.26 20.82 10.84
C LYS A 158 -0.95 20.29 9.59
N LEU A 159 -2.28 20.40 9.52
CA LEU A 159 -3.09 19.96 8.40
C LEU A 159 -3.41 21.15 7.50
N VAL A 160 -3.13 21.03 6.21
CA VAL A 160 -3.37 22.05 5.19
C VAL A 160 -4.28 21.46 4.11
N GLU A 161 -5.48 21.99 3.99
CA GLU A 161 -6.41 21.59 2.94
C GLU A 161 -5.97 22.13 1.59
N ILE A 162 -5.95 21.26 0.58
CA ILE A 162 -5.66 21.57 -0.82
C ILE A 162 -6.81 21.09 -1.71
N LYS A 163 -6.85 21.63 -2.94
CA LYS A 163 -7.85 21.30 -3.96
C LYS A 163 -7.20 21.02 -5.31
N PRO A 164 -7.87 20.29 -6.21
CA PRO A 164 -7.45 20.21 -7.59
C PRO A 164 -7.18 21.60 -8.18
N ARG A 165 -6.12 21.74 -8.94
CA ARG A 165 -5.58 22.98 -9.51
C ARG A 165 -4.87 23.92 -8.54
N ASP A 166 -4.85 23.64 -7.24
CA ASP A 166 -3.99 24.38 -6.33
C ASP A 166 -2.52 24.14 -6.66
N ASN A 167 -1.70 25.17 -6.39
CA ASN A 167 -0.25 25.10 -6.50
C ASN A 167 0.36 25.43 -5.15
N ILE A 168 1.15 24.51 -4.63
CA ILE A 168 1.91 24.73 -3.38
C ILE A 168 3.41 24.77 -3.68
N THR A 169 4.14 25.49 -2.85
CA THR A 169 5.60 25.57 -2.95
C THR A 169 6.23 24.97 -1.70
N LEU A 170 7.03 23.92 -1.90
CA LEU A 170 7.80 23.24 -0.86
C LEU A 170 9.30 23.37 -1.19
N GLY A 171 9.94 24.41 -0.66
CA GLY A 171 11.31 24.76 -1.03
C GLY A 171 11.45 25.03 -2.52
N SER A 172 12.30 24.29 -3.19
CA SER A 172 12.57 24.41 -4.65
C SER A 172 11.51 23.73 -5.53
N PHE A 173 10.52 23.07 -4.93
CA PHE A 173 9.45 22.40 -5.66
C PHE A 173 8.19 23.26 -5.71
N ASN A 174 7.59 23.34 -6.90
CA ASN A 174 6.25 23.88 -7.09
C ASN A 174 5.35 22.76 -7.61
N ILE A 175 4.29 22.45 -6.86
CA ILE A 175 3.51 21.21 -7.03
C ILE A 175 2.07 21.58 -7.27
N GLU A 176 1.51 21.13 -8.38
CA GLU A 176 0.11 21.29 -8.74
C GLU A 176 -0.64 19.98 -8.57
N MET A 177 -1.82 20.05 -7.96
CA MET A 177 -2.76 18.94 -7.78
C MET A 177 -3.64 18.81 -9.02
N ILE A 178 -3.68 17.61 -9.60
CA ILE A 178 -4.50 17.30 -10.78
C ILE A 178 -5.59 16.31 -10.35
N HIS A 179 -6.86 16.63 -10.62
CA HIS A 179 -7.96 15.73 -10.30
C HIS A 179 -7.84 14.40 -11.04
N VAL A 180 -7.98 13.29 -10.31
CA VAL A 180 -8.07 11.93 -10.86
C VAL A 180 -9.29 11.21 -10.30
N ASN A 181 -9.84 10.26 -11.07
CA ASN A 181 -10.88 9.37 -10.57
C ASN A 181 -10.22 8.16 -9.90
N HIS A 182 -10.77 7.78 -8.76
CA HIS A 182 -10.40 6.56 -8.05
C HIS A 182 -11.64 5.97 -7.37
N SER A 183 -11.48 4.95 -6.50
CA SER A 183 -12.60 4.38 -5.72
C SER A 183 -13.01 5.24 -4.51
N ILE A 184 -12.30 6.32 -4.25
CA ILE A 184 -12.59 7.31 -3.22
C ILE A 184 -12.59 8.71 -3.84
N PRO A 185 -13.51 9.63 -3.43
CA PRO A 185 -13.52 11.01 -3.90
C PRO A 185 -12.25 11.78 -3.55
N ASP A 186 -12.05 12.90 -4.23
CA ASP A 186 -10.97 13.86 -3.99
C ASP A 186 -9.55 13.31 -4.22
N ALA A 187 -9.38 12.21 -4.95
CA ALA A 187 -8.07 11.72 -5.31
C ALA A 187 -7.36 12.70 -6.27
N VAL A 188 -6.05 12.88 -6.09
CA VAL A 188 -5.23 13.77 -6.91
C VAL A 188 -3.94 13.10 -7.38
N GLY A 189 -3.60 13.35 -8.64
CA GLY A 189 -2.25 13.20 -9.15
C GLY A 189 -1.47 14.51 -8.98
N LEU A 190 -0.16 14.47 -9.15
CA LEU A 190 0.74 15.57 -8.89
C LEU A 190 1.56 15.93 -10.14
N ALA A 191 1.65 17.23 -10.44
CA ALA A 191 2.65 17.76 -11.35
C ALA A 191 3.72 18.50 -10.53
N ILE A 192 4.86 17.87 -10.37
CA ILE A 192 5.98 18.33 -9.53
C ILE A 192 6.99 19.03 -10.42
N ARG A 193 7.11 20.34 -10.25
CA ARG A 193 8.03 21.20 -11.01
C ARG A 193 9.23 21.55 -10.13
N CYS A 194 10.41 21.34 -10.67
CA CYS A 194 11.69 21.79 -10.07
C CYS A 194 12.63 22.23 -11.20
N PRO A 195 13.80 22.81 -10.89
CA PRO A 195 14.74 23.25 -11.94
C PRO A 195 15.21 22.13 -12.88
N ALA A 196 15.21 20.87 -12.42
CA ALA A 196 15.56 19.73 -13.28
C ALA A 196 14.48 19.36 -14.30
N GLY A 197 13.24 19.85 -14.17
CA GLY A 197 12.14 19.56 -15.06
C GLY A 197 10.81 19.29 -14.33
N VAL A 198 9.86 18.71 -15.07
CA VAL A 198 8.53 18.37 -14.56
C VAL A 198 8.43 16.87 -14.38
N ILE A 199 7.98 16.44 -13.21
CA ILE A 199 7.66 15.04 -12.90
C ILE A 199 6.15 14.95 -12.70
N ILE A 200 5.53 13.95 -13.31
CA ILE A 200 4.12 13.61 -13.07
C ILE A 200 4.10 12.36 -12.20
N GLN A 201 3.37 12.40 -11.08
CA GLN A 201 2.99 11.23 -10.30
C GLN A 201 1.47 11.11 -10.35
N THR A 202 0.95 9.99 -10.87
CA THR A 202 -0.50 9.85 -11.09
C THR A 202 -1.29 9.76 -9.80
N GLY A 203 -0.68 9.31 -8.69
CA GLY A 203 -1.44 8.68 -7.62
C GLY A 203 -2.17 7.46 -8.15
N ASP A 204 -3.11 6.94 -7.39
CA ASP A 204 -3.99 5.86 -7.83
C ASP A 204 -5.10 6.44 -8.70
N PHE A 205 -5.32 5.86 -9.87
CA PHE A 205 -6.27 6.43 -10.82
C PHE A 205 -6.95 5.39 -11.70
N LYS A 206 -8.10 5.76 -12.22
CA LYS A 206 -8.75 5.17 -13.40
C LYS A 206 -9.28 6.28 -14.30
N ILE A 207 -9.73 5.94 -15.50
CA ILE A 207 -10.40 6.88 -16.39
C ILE A 207 -11.89 6.52 -16.43
N ASP A 208 -12.66 7.12 -15.53
CA ASP A 208 -14.11 6.94 -15.48
C ASP A 208 -14.78 8.10 -16.24
N THR A 209 -15.41 7.78 -17.38
CA THR A 209 -16.09 8.77 -18.23
C THR A 209 -17.50 9.12 -17.74
N THR A 210 -18.03 8.38 -16.78
CA THR A 210 -19.34 8.60 -16.17
C THR A 210 -19.27 8.40 -14.65
N PRO A 211 -18.41 9.17 -13.96
CA PRO A 211 -18.20 9.00 -12.53
C PRO A 211 -19.47 9.26 -11.73
N VAL A 212 -19.53 8.70 -10.52
CA VAL A 212 -20.70 8.84 -9.62
C VAL A 212 -20.82 10.26 -9.09
N ASP A 213 -19.70 10.92 -8.81
CA ASP A 213 -19.61 12.28 -8.24
C ASP A 213 -19.57 13.40 -9.28
N GLY A 214 -19.61 13.08 -10.55
CA GLY A 214 -19.78 14.01 -11.65
C GLY A 214 -18.52 14.52 -12.33
N ASP A 215 -17.37 14.55 -11.67
CA ASP A 215 -16.13 15.08 -12.22
C ASP A 215 -15.26 13.97 -12.82
N MET A 216 -14.97 14.09 -14.11
CA MET A 216 -14.05 13.20 -14.81
C MET A 216 -12.60 13.61 -14.54
N ILE A 217 -11.69 12.63 -14.54
CA ILE A 217 -10.24 12.87 -14.47
C ILE A 217 -9.80 13.96 -15.45
N ASP A 218 -8.93 14.88 -15.00
CA ASP A 218 -8.47 16.02 -15.80
C ASP A 218 -7.40 15.64 -16.83
N LEU A 219 -7.79 14.83 -17.80
CA LEU A 219 -6.91 14.40 -18.90
C LEU A 219 -6.33 15.58 -19.68
N SER A 220 -7.07 16.68 -19.76
CA SER A 220 -6.61 17.88 -20.46
C SER A 220 -5.35 18.45 -19.81
N ARG A 221 -5.29 18.44 -18.48
CA ARG A 221 -4.14 18.95 -17.74
C ARG A 221 -2.91 18.06 -17.90
N PHE A 222 -3.06 16.75 -17.86
CA PHE A 222 -1.97 15.81 -18.18
C PHE A 222 -1.42 16.04 -19.60
N ALA A 223 -2.32 16.22 -20.60
CA ALA A 223 -1.94 16.51 -21.99
C ALA A 223 -1.22 17.87 -22.13
N GLU A 224 -1.62 18.90 -21.36
CA GLU A 224 -0.94 20.19 -21.37
C GLU A 224 0.50 20.07 -20.86
N TYR A 225 0.74 19.30 -19.80
CA TYR A 225 2.09 18.99 -19.33
C TYR A 225 2.89 18.21 -20.37
N GLY A 226 2.28 17.20 -21.00
CA GLY A 226 2.91 16.42 -22.05
C GLY A 226 3.35 17.25 -23.25
N ARG A 227 2.60 18.32 -23.63
CA ARG A 227 3.00 19.26 -24.69
C ARG A 227 4.14 20.20 -24.28
N LYS A 228 4.26 20.50 -22.98
CA LYS A 228 5.33 21.36 -22.44
C LYS A 228 6.64 20.61 -22.21
N GLY A 229 6.58 19.28 -22.11
CA GLY A 229 7.68 18.38 -21.81
C GLY A 229 7.66 17.91 -20.35
N VAL A 230 7.69 16.59 -20.19
CA VAL A 230 7.73 15.91 -18.90
C VAL A 230 9.01 15.10 -18.78
N LEU A 231 9.76 15.34 -17.71
CA LEU A 231 11.01 14.66 -17.44
C LEU A 231 10.73 13.19 -17.05
N ALA A 232 9.80 12.95 -16.13
CA ALA A 232 9.45 11.60 -15.70
C ALA A 232 7.96 11.45 -15.39
N LEU A 233 7.44 10.24 -15.62
CA LEU A 233 6.11 9.80 -15.20
C LEU A 233 6.27 8.64 -14.21
N LEU A 234 5.78 8.84 -12.99
CA LEU A 234 5.52 7.78 -12.01
C LEU A 234 4.04 7.42 -12.10
N SER A 235 3.71 6.18 -12.44
CA SER A 235 2.32 5.78 -12.70
C SER A 235 1.93 4.49 -12.01
N ASP A 236 0.71 4.48 -11.43
CA ASP A 236 0.04 3.33 -10.83
C ASP A 236 0.07 2.12 -11.76
N SER A 237 0.44 0.95 -11.23
CA SER A 237 0.60 -0.28 -11.99
C SER A 237 -0.34 -1.41 -11.56
N THR A 238 -1.20 -1.18 -10.58
CA THR A 238 -2.00 -2.21 -9.90
C THR A 238 -2.75 -3.12 -10.86
N ASN A 239 -3.36 -2.57 -11.92
CA ASN A 239 -4.09 -3.33 -12.93
C ASN A 239 -3.35 -3.49 -14.28
N ALA A 240 -2.05 -3.36 -14.31
CA ALA A 240 -1.26 -3.45 -15.56
C ALA A 240 -1.38 -4.81 -16.28
N GLU A 241 -1.78 -5.87 -15.58
CA GLU A 241 -2.03 -7.18 -16.18
C GLU A 241 -3.44 -7.29 -16.81
N ARG A 242 -4.39 -6.42 -16.44
CA ARG A 242 -5.78 -6.49 -16.91
C ARG A 242 -5.93 -5.78 -18.26
N PRO A 243 -6.39 -6.49 -19.31
CA PRO A 243 -6.62 -5.88 -20.61
C PRO A 243 -7.86 -4.96 -20.61
N GLY A 244 -7.95 -4.06 -21.56
CA GLY A 244 -9.10 -3.18 -21.78
C GLY A 244 -9.14 -1.98 -20.83
N TYR A 245 -10.34 -1.57 -20.48
CA TYR A 245 -10.66 -0.40 -19.65
C TYR A 245 -11.33 -0.86 -18.36
N THR A 246 -11.15 -0.09 -17.31
CA THR A 246 -11.87 -0.26 -16.05
C THR A 246 -13.31 0.24 -16.23
N PRO A 247 -14.33 -0.56 -15.88
CA PRO A 247 -15.72 -0.10 -15.95
C PRO A 247 -15.99 1.10 -15.03
N SER A 248 -17.05 1.86 -15.34
CA SER A 248 -17.49 2.94 -14.46
C SER A 248 -18.08 2.39 -13.15
N GLU A 249 -17.80 3.07 -12.04
CA GLU A 249 -18.39 2.74 -10.72
C GLU A 249 -19.94 2.81 -10.78
N LYS A 250 -20.52 3.61 -11.65
CA LYS A 250 -21.97 3.74 -11.86
C LYS A 250 -22.63 2.40 -12.22
N SER A 251 -21.95 1.51 -12.96
CA SER A 251 -22.49 0.19 -13.33
C SER A 251 -22.83 -0.70 -12.14
N VAL A 252 -22.16 -0.50 -11.00
CA VAL A 252 -22.46 -1.23 -9.75
C VAL A 252 -23.81 -0.81 -9.18
N GLY A 253 -24.21 0.45 -9.33
CA GLY A 253 -25.53 0.94 -8.93
C GLY A 253 -26.67 0.20 -9.64
N ASP A 254 -26.54 -0.04 -10.94
CA ASP A 254 -27.53 -0.81 -11.71
C ASP A 254 -27.61 -2.26 -11.24
N SER A 255 -26.46 -2.84 -10.84
CA SER A 255 -26.41 -4.18 -10.25
C SER A 255 -27.13 -4.23 -8.90
N PHE A 256 -26.90 -3.24 -8.03
CA PHE A 256 -27.60 -3.15 -6.76
C PHE A 256 -29.12 -3.00 -6.93
N GLU A 257 -29.59 -2.17 -7.86
CA GLU A 257 -31.04 -2.07 -8.15
C GLU A 257 -31.66 -3.43 -8.47
N ASN A 258 -30.99 -4.21 -9.32
CA ASN A 258 -31.45 -5.55 -9.70
C ASN A 258 -31.42 -6.53 -8.51
N LEU A 259 -30.34 -6.54 -7.74
CA LEU A 259 -30.18 -7.45 -6.59
C LEU A 259 -31.17 -7.12 -5.46
N PHE A 260 -31.36 -5.83 -5.14
CA PHE A 260 -32.35 -5.40 -4.15
C PHE A 260 -33.79 -5.76 -4.55
N ARG A 261 -34.10 -5.71 -5.86
CA ARG A 261 -35.39 -6.16 -6.39
C ARG A 261 -35.60 -7.66 -6.20
N LYS A 262 -34.55 -8.48 -6.42
CA LYS A 262 -34.61 -9.93 -6.19
C LYS A 262 -34.81 -10.25 -4.69
N ALA A 263 -34.13 -9.52 -3.83
CA ALA A 263 -34.14 -9.71 -2.38
C ALA A 263 -35.27 -8.94 -1.67
N ASN A 264 -36.40 -8.66 -2.31
CA ASN A 264 -37.42 -7.73 -1.81
C ASN A 264 -38.05 -8.13 -0.47
N LYS A 265 -38.09 -9.42 -0.12
CA LYS A 265 -38.62 -9.94 1.16
C LYS A 265 -37.53 -10.34 2.16
N LYS A 266 -36.25 -10.15 1.81
CA LYS A 266 -35.12 -10.56 2.64
C LYS A 266 -34.45 -9.35 3.30
N ARG A 267 -33.76 -9.59 4.42
CA ARG A 267 -32.82 -8.62 4.97
C ARG A 267 -31.55 -8.63 4.10
N ILE A 268 -31.11 -7.47 3.67
CA ILE A 268 -29.96 -7.33 2.80
C ILE A 268 -28.75 -6.94 3.64
N VAL A 269 -27.63 -7.67 3.48
CA VAL A 269 -26.33 -7.36 4.08
C VAL A 269 -25.34 -7.12 2.96
N VAL A 270 -24.75 -5.92 2.89
CA VAL A 270 -23.76 -5.57 1.88
C VAL A 270 -22.40 -5.37 2.54
N ALA A 271 -21.45 -6.23 2.20
CA ALA A 271 -20.07 -6.07 2.61
C ALA A 271 -19.29 -5.33 1.53
N THR A 272 -18.60 -4.26 1.91
CA THR A 272 -17.80 -3.43 0.99
C THR A 272 -16.53 -2.93 1.66
N PHE A 273 -15.60 -2.40 0.87
CA PHE A 273 -14.45 -1.68 1.39
C PHE A 273 -14.91 -0.45 2.19
N ALA A 274 -14.33 -0.27 3.37
CA ALA A 274 -14.69 0.82 4.26
C ALA A 274 -14.39 2.21 3.66
N SER A 275 -13.49 2.30 2.67
CA SER A 275 -13.09 3.55 2.03
C SER A 275 -13.90 3.93 0.79
N ASN A 276 -14.73 3.02 0.24
CA ASN A 276 -15.47 3.29 -0.99
C ASN A 276 -16.78 4.07 -0.73
N ILE A 277 -16.67 5.39 -0.61
CA ILE A 277 -17.79 6.30 -0.41
C ILE A 277 -18.83 6.21 -1.52
N HIS A 278 -18.40 6.11 -2.79
CA HIS A 278 -19.32 6.03 -3.93
C HIS A 278 -20.22 4.81 -3.83
N ARG A 279 -19.65 3.66 -3.44
CA ARG A 279 -20.39 2.43 -3.22
C ARG A 279 -21.41 2.54 -2.09
N VAL A 280 -20.99 3.16 -0.98
CA VAL A 280 -21.88 3.44 0.16
C VAL A 280 -23.02 4.35 -0.27
N GLN A 281 -22.78 5.41 -1.06
CA GLN A 281 -23.82 6.26 -1.60
C GLN A 281 -24.82 5.48 -2.46
N GLN A 282 -24.33 4.67 -3.39
CA GLN A 282 -25.20 3.85 -4.25
C GLN A 282 -26.10 2.90 -3.43
N ILE A 283 -25.57 2.28 -2.37
CA ILE A 283 -26.36 1.43 -1.48
C ILE A 283 -27.42 2.25 -0.73
N ILE A 284 -27.06 3.43 -0.25
CA ILE A 284 -27.97 4.38 0.43
C ILE A 284 -29.11 4.78 -0.52
N ASP A 285 -28.80 5.13 -1.75
CA ASP A 285 -29.78 5.59 -2.75
C ASP A 285 -30.78 4.48 -3.07
N VAL A 286 -30.31 3.26 -3.32
CA VAL A 286 -31.17 2.10 -3.60
C VAL A 286 -32.01 1.71 -2.38
N ALA A 287 -31.43 1.76 -1.18
CA ALA A 287 -32.16 1.49 0.06
C ALA A 287 -33.28 2.52 0.29
N TYR A 288 -32.99 3.80 0.06
CA TYR A 288 -33.97 4.88 0.17
C TYR A 288 -35.13 4.73 -0.83
N ALA A 289 -34.80 4.49 -2.11
CA ALA A 289 -35.80 4.27 -3.16
C ALA A 289 -36.71 3.07 -2.84
N ARG A 290 -36.21 2.07 -2.11
CA ARG A 290 -36.94 0.88 -1.70
C ARG A 290 -37.57 1.00 -0.29
N LYS A 291 -37.53 2.19 0.32
CA LYS A 291 -38.07 2.47 1.64
C LYS A 291 -37.49 1.59 2.76
N ARG A 292 -36.24 1.16 2.61
CA ARG A 292 -35.51 0.37 3.62
C ARG A 292 -34.72 1.29 4.53
N LYS A 293 -34.55 0.88 5.78
CA LYS A 293 -33.62 1.50 6.73
C LYS A 293 -32.23 0.93 6.56
N VAL A 294 -31.21 1.73 6.82
CA VAL A 294 -29.80 1.36 6.69
C VAL A 294 -29.13 1.38 8.06
N ALA A 295 -28.51 0.29 8.45
CA ALA A 295 -27.60 0.21 9.59
C ALA A 295 -26.17 -0.01 9.10
N VAL A 296 -25.19 0.63 9.75
CA VAL A 296 -23.77 0.51 9.42
C VAL A 296 -23.06 -0.24 10.53
N VAL A 297 -22.15 -1.15 10.16
CA VAL A 297 -21.41 -2.02 11.09
C VAL A 297 -19.94 -2.07 10.71
N GLY A 298 -19.07 -1.73 11.65
CA GLY A 298 -17.62 -1.68 11.50
C GLY A 298 -17.07 -0.27 11.69
N ARG A 299 -16.12 -0.13 12.62
CA ARG A 299 -15.60 1.18 13.06
C ARG A 299 -15.13 2.07 11.92
N SER A 300 -14.34 1.53 10.99
CA SER A 300 -13.83 2.30 9.84
C SER A 300 -14.96 2.78 8.94
N LEU A 301 -15.98 1.95 8.69
CA LEU A 301 -17.13 2.31 7.88
C LEU A 301 -18.04 3.32 8.58
N GLU A 302 -18.26 3.17 9.88
CA GLU A 302 -19.02 4.14 10.71
C GLU A 302 -18.34 5.51 10.69
N ASN A 303 -17.01 5.54 10.82
CA ASN A 303 -16.22 6.77 10.72
C ASN A 303 -16.31 7.39 9.32
N LEU A 304 -16.19 6.58 8.26
CA LEU A 304 -16.33 7.04 6.87
C LEU A 304 -17.70 7.68 6.64
N VAL A 305 -18.78 7.01 7.06
CA VAL A 305 -20.17 7.51 6.88
C VAL A 305 -20.37 8.81 7.65
N LYS A 306 -19.83 8.91 8.87
CA LYS A 306 -19.86 10.14 9.67
C LYS A 306 -19.12 11.27 8.95
N VAL A 307 -17.86 11.09 8.64
CA VAL A 307 -17.00 12.10 8.00
C VAL A 307 -17.54 12.48 6.62
N GLY A 308 -17.93 11.48 5.81
CA GLY A 308 -18.51 11.71 4.48
C GLY A 308 -19.79 12.53 4.52
N SER A 309 -20.67 12.26 5.50
CA SER A 309 -21.92 13.03 5.70
C SER A 309 -21.64 14.45 6.19
N GLU A 310 -20.78 14.62 7.20
CA GLU A 310 -20.40 15.93 7.75
C GLU A 310 -19.74 16.85 6.70
N LEU A 311 -18.93 16.28 5.82
CA LEU A 311 -18.22 17.02 4.77
C LEU A 311 -19.03 17.20 3.47
N GLY A 312 -20.18 16.52 3.34
CA GLY A 312 -21.08 16.61 2.19
C GLY A 312 -20.74 15.67 1.01
N TYR A 313 -19.91 14.65 1.23
CA TYR A 313 -19.61 13.60 0.24
C TYR A 313 -20.63 12.46 0.24
N LEU A 314 -21.37 12.29 1.34
CA LEU A 314 -22.52 11.39 1.42
C LEU A 314 -23.80 12.19 1.64
N ASN A 315 -24.77 11.99 0.77
CA ASN A 315 -26.12 12.50 0.91
C ASN A 315 -26.98 11.43 1.57
N VAL A 316 -27.22 11.59 2.86
CA VAL A 316 -28.01 10.65 3.67
C VAL A 316 -29.38 11.24 3.98
N PRO A 317 -30.48 10.73 3.38
CA PRO A 317 -31.82 11.18 3.69
C PRO A 317 -32.15 11.06 5.18
N GLN A 318 -32.83 12.07 5.73
CA GLN A 318 -33.18 12.10 7.14
C GLN A 318 -33.97 10.86 7.56
N GLY A 319 -33.56 10.24 8.66
CA GLY A 319 -34.21 9.06 9.24
C GLY A 319 -33.98 7.76 8.45
N LEU A 320 -33.07 7.76 7.46
CA LEU A 320 -32.66 6.53 6.74
C LEU A 320 -31.71 5.68 7.57
N LEU A 321 -30.65 6.30 8.12
CA LEU A 321 -29.72 5.62 9.01
C LEU A 321 -30.35 5.36 10.37
N ILE A 322 -30.16 4.13 10.86
CA ILE A 322 -30.59 3.68 12.18
C ILE A 322 -29.43 3.10 12.96
N ASP A 323 -29.51 3.17 14.27
CA ASP A 323 -28.55 2.51 15.15
C ASP A 323 -28.68 0.98 15.02
N ILE A 324 -27.56 0.27 14.91
CA ILE A 324 -27.52 -1.19 14.82
C ILE A 324 -28.21 -1.89 16.00
N ASN A 325 -28.29 -1.26 17.17
CA ASN A 325 -29.00 -1.80 18.31
C ASN A 325 -30.54 -1.82 18.11
N THR A 326 -31.05 -1.03 17.16
CA THR A 326 -32.51 -0.89 16.89
C THR A 326 -33.01 -1.77 15.74
N ILE A 327 -32.14 -2.52 15.06
CA ILE A 327 -32.54 -3.35 13.89
C ILE A 327 -33.65 -4.35 14.22
N LYS A 328 -33.75 -4.83 15.46
CA LYS A 328 -34.79 -5.75 15.92
C LYS A 328 -36.21 -5.15 15.86
N ASN A 329 -36.33 -3.84 15.74
CA ASN A 329 -37.62 -3.13 15.67
C ASN A 329 -38.17 -3.06 14.23
N TYR A 330 -37.45 -3.58 13.25
CA TYR A 330 -37.80 -3.54 11.83
C TYR A 330 -37.93 -4.94 11.26
N ALA A 331 -38.83 -5.13 10.32
CA ALA A 331 -38.95 -6.38 9.57
C ALA A 331 -37.74 -6.55 8.62
N ASP A 332 -37.40 -7.80 8.26
CA ASP A 332 -36.26 -8.11 7.43
C ASP A 332 -36.28 -7.38 6.07
N ASP A 333 -37.45 -7.28 5.45
CA ASP A 333 -37.65 -6.58 4.18
C ASP A 333 -37.51 -5.04 4.27
N GLN A 334 -37.41 -4.52 5.47
CA GLN A 334 -37.19 -3.11 5.76
C GLN A 334 -35.73 -2.76 6.08
N LEU A 335 -34.83 -3.76 6.08
CA LEU A 335 -33.45 -3.57 6.55
C LEU A 335 -32.42 -3.76 5.45
N VAL A 336 -31.42 -2.90 5.50
CA VAL A 336 -30.12 -3.05 4.83
C VAL A 336 -29.02 -2.86 5.87
N ILE A 337 -28.07 -3.75 5.93
CA ILE A 337 -26.90 -3.64 6.79
C ILE A 337 -25.67 -3.46 5.89
N ILE A 338 -24.95 -2.36 6.02
CA ILE A 338 -23.67 -2.15 5.34
C ILE A 338 -22.55 -2.54 6.33
N THR A 339 -21.63 -3.39 5.91
CA THR A 339 -20.63 -3.95 6.81
C THR A 339 -19.22 -3.97 6.20
N THR A 340 -18.21 -3.95 7.05
CA THR A 340 -16.81 -4.24 6.67
C THR A 340 -16.58 -5.76 6.60
N GLY A 341 -15.39 -6.16 6.11
CA GLY A 341 -14.99 -7.58 6.09
C GLY A 341 -15.19 -8.25 4.74
N SER A 342 -15.22 -7.45 3.67
CA SER A 342 -15.29 -7.96 2.30
C SER A 342 -14.03 -8.76 1.89
N GLN A 343 -12.94 -8.70 2.65
CA GLN A 343 -11.69 -9.43 2.44
C GLN A 343 -11.55 -10.67 3.34
N GLY A 344 -12.55 -10.97 4.16
CA GLY A 344 -12.57 -12.16 5.02
C GLY A 344 -11.65 -12.06 6.23
N GLU A 345 -11.22 -10.88 6.62
CA GLU A 345 -10.35 -10.65 7.77
C GLU A 345 -11.00 -11.20 9.05
N PRO A 346 -10.25 -11.96 9.88
CA PRO A 346 -10.84 -12.70 11.01
C PRO A 346 -11.59 -11.83 12.02
N MET A 347 -11.15 -10.60 12.22
CA MET A 347 -11.74 -9.67 13.19
C MET A 347 -12.78 -8.72 12.59
N SER A 348 -13.05 -8.81 11.29
CA SER A 348 -14.01 -7.96 10.59
C SER A 348 -15.46 -8.26 10.96
N ALA A 349 -16.34 -7.29 10.67
CA ALA A 349 -17.74 -7.42 11.05
C ALA A 349 -18.44 -8.57 10.28
N LEU A 350 -18.24 -8.70 8.96
CA LEU A 350 -18.85 -9.79 8.18
C LEU A 350 -18.37 -11.16 8.66
N THR A 351 -17.07 -11.32 8.92
CA THR A 351 -16.52 -12.59 9.43
C THR A 351 -17.13 -12.95 10.77
N LYS A 352 -17.22 -11.99 11.71
CA LYS A 352 -17.90 -12.22 12.99
C LYS A 352 -19.38 -12.58 12.82
N ILE A 353 -20.07 -11.96 11.88
CA ILE A 353 -21.47 -12.29 11.54
C ILE A 353 -21.55 -13.71 11.00
N ALA A 354 -20.71 -14.09 10.04
CA ALA A 354 -20.70 -15.41 9.41
C ALA A 354 -20.45 -16.55 10.42
N PHE A 355 -19.51 -16.34 11.35
CA PHE A 355 -19.15 -17.33 12.37
C PHE A 355 -19.96 -17.22 13.68
N GLY A 356 -21.04 -16.43 13.71
CA GLY A 356 -21.92 -16.28 14.88
C GLY A 356 -21.29 -15.56 16.07
N ALA A 357 -20.17 -14.88 15.89
CA ALA A 357 -19.43 -14.16 16.92
C ALA A 357 -19.84 -12.66 17.06
N HIS A 358 -20.72 -12.18 16.18
CA HIS A 358 -21.16 -10.79 16.22
C HIS A 358 -22.28 -10.58 17.23
N THR A 359 -22.12 -9.65 18.17
CA THR A 359 -23.04 -9.48 19.32
C THR A 359 -24.42 -8.91 18.97
N LYS A 360 -24.54 -8.20 17.83
CA LYS A 360 -25.76 -7.44 17.47
C LYS A 360 -26.48 -7.99 16.23
N VAL A 361 -25.79 -8.69 15.34
CA VAL A 361 -26.32 -9.24 14.10
C VAL A 361 -26.21 -10.76 14.13
N THR A 362 -27.34 -11.46 14.07
CA THR A 362 -27.44 -12.90 13.95
C THR A 362 -27.99 -13.21 12.56
N LEU A 363 -27.37 -14.16 11.84
CA LEU A 363 -27.82 -14.61 10.54
C LEU A 363 -29.10 -15.45 10.64
N SER A 364 -29.89 -15.36 9.58
CA SER A 364 -31.02 -16.23 9.33
C SER A 364 -31.03 -16.68 7.87
N PRO A 365 -31.73 -17.79 7.51
CA PRO A 365 -31.91 -18.18 6.10
C PRO A 365 -32.63 -17.11 5.25
N ASN A 366 -33.27 -16.13 5.91
CA ASN A 366 -33.92 -15.00 5.24
C ASN A 366 -32.98 -13.82 4.95
N ASP A 367 -31.67 -14.00 5.13
CA ASP A 367 -30.67 -13.01 4.76
C ASP A 367 -30.23 -13.16 3.30
N TYR A 368 -29.87 -12.03 2.70
CA TYR A 368 -29.31 -11.92 1.36
C TYR A 368 -28.02 -11.12 1.47
N VAL A 369 -26.89 -11.82 1.33
CA VAL A 369 -25.58 -11.20 1.53
C VAL A 369 -24.93 -10.88 0.18
N ILE A 370 -24.51 -9.63 -0.01
CA ILE A 370 -23.79 -9.17 -1.19
C ILE A 370 -22.37 -8.81 -0.75
N ILE A 371 -21.37 -9.51 -1.28
CA ILE A 371 -19.95 -9.17 -1.10
C ILE A 371 -19.52 -8.31 -2.29
N SER A 372 -19.54 -7.01 -2.07
CA SER A 372 -19.25 -5.99 -3.08
C SER A 372 -17.76 -5.60 -3.08
N ALA A 373 -16.91 -6.61 -3.29
CA ALA A 373 -15.46 -6.49 -3.37
C ALA A 373 -14.87 -7.67 -4.13
N THR A 374 -13.73 -7.43 -4.78
CA THR A 374 -12.85 -8.49 -5.29
C THR A 374 -11.82 -8.83 -4.21
N PRO A 375 -11.52 -10.10 -3.94
CA PRO A 375 -10.43 -10.45 -3.04
C PRO A 375 -9.11 -9.83 -3.49
N ILE A 376 -8.42 -9.19 -2.55
CA ILE A 376 -7.02 -8.79 -2.75
C ILE A 376 -6.20 -10.07 -2.89
N PRO A 377 -5.19 -10.12 -3.79
CA PRO A 377 -4.31 -11.28 -3.92
C PRO A 377 -3.81 -11.78 -2.56
N GLY A 378 -4.00 -13.09 -2.29
CA GLY A 378 -3.69 -13.70 -0.99
C GLY A 378 -4.91 -13.88 -0.07
N ASN A 379 -6.00 -13.13 -0.24
CA ASN A 379 -7.19 -13.21 0.60
C ASN A 379 -8.29 -14.17 0.06
N GLU A 380 -8.08 -14.80 -1.09
CA GLU A 380 -9.09 -15.63 -1.76
C GLU A 380 -9.61 -16.75 -0.85
N LYS A 381 -8.70 -17.39 -0.10
CA LYS A 381 -9.05 -18.45 0.84
C LYS A 381 -9.88 -17.94 2.01
N MET A 382 -9.53 -16.77 2.56
CA MET A 382 -10.26 -16.18 3.67
C MET A 382 -11.67 -15.77 3.25
N VAL A 383 -11.82 -15.11 2.10
CA VAL A 383 -13.13 -14.75 1.53
C VAL A 383 -13.94 -16.01 1.22
N GLY A 384 -13.32 -17.04 0.62
CA GLY A 384 -13.97 -18.31 0.34
C GLY A 384 -14.50 -19.01 1.60
N ASN A 385 -13.77 -18.95 2.70
CA ASN A 385 -14.21 -19.49 3.99
C ASN A 385 -15.45 -18.76 4.52
N VAL A 386 -15.46 -17.43 4.45
CA VAL A 386 -16.62 -16.61 4.86
C VAL A 386 -17.85 -16.93 4.00
N VAL A 387 -17.68 -17.00 2.66
CA VAL A 387 -18.78 -17.38 1.74
C VAL A 387 -19.34 -18.75 2.09
N ASN A 388 -18.48 -19.74 2.31
CA ASN A 388 -18.91 -21.10 2.68
C ASN A 388 -19.68 -21.11 4.01
N GLU A 389 -19.22 -20.35 5.00
CA GLU A 389 -19.89 -20.28 6.30
C GLU A 389 -21.26 -19.62 6.22
N LEU A 390 -21.37 -18.50 5.48
CA LEU A 390 -22.66 -17.87 5.18
C LEU A 390 -23.64 -18.86 4.52
N MET A 391 -23.19 -19.61 3.53
CA MET A 391 -24.01 -20.62 2.84
C MET A 391 -24.42 -21.78 3.75
N ARG A 392 -23.59 -22.18 4.74
CA ARG A 392 -23.98 -23.20 5.75
C ARG A 392 -25.15 -22.76 6.62
N HIS A 393 -25.29 -21.46 6.84
CA HIS A 393 -26.45 -20.88 7.53
C HIS A 393 -27.69 -20.76 6.63
N GLY A 394 -27.65 -21.27 5.40
CA GLY A 394 -28.76 -21.18 4.44
C GLY A 394 -28.94 -19.81 3.81
N VAL A 395 -27.96 -18.93 3.96
CA VAL A 395 -27.96 -17.56 3.41
C VAL A 395 -27.68 -17.59 1.91
N GLU A 396 -28.41 -16.81 1.14
CA GLU A 396 -28.11 -16.57 -0.27
C GLU A 396 -27.00 -15.54 -0.39
N VAL A 397 -25.86 -15.92 -0.98
CA VAL A 397 -24.65 -15.08 -1.06
C VAL A 397 -24.37 -14.72 -2.52
N ILE A 398 -24.22 -13.43 -2.79
CA ILE A 398 -23.81 -12.86 -4.07
C ILE A 398 -22.41 -12.30 -3.94
N TYR A 399 -21.53 -12.67 -4.86
CA TYR A 399 -20.15 -12.18 -4.89
C TYR A 399 -19.67 -12.00 -6.35
N GLU A 400 -18.50 -11.41 -6.55
CA GLU A 400 -17.96 -10.93 -7.84
C GLU A 400 -18.15 -11.87 -9.03
N LYS A 401 -17.96 -13.19 -8.85
CA LYS A 401 -18.08 -14.18 -9.94
C LYS A 401 -19.50 -14.33 -10.48
N MET A 402 -20.49 -13.79 -9.80
CA MET A 402 -21.90 -13.97 -10.13
C MET A 402 -22.53 -12.72 -10.74
N TYR A 403 -22.07 -11.54 -10.34
CA TYR A 403 -22.61 -10.24 -10.74
C TYR A 403 -21.53 -9.16 -10.70
N ASP A 404 -21.69 -8.10 -11.51
CA ASP A 404 -20.82 -6.92 -11.51
C ASP A 404 -21.09 -6.06 -10.26
N VAL A 405 -20.76 -6.59 -9.08
CA VAL A 405 -20.94 -5.90 -7.78
C VAL A 405 -19.69 -5.16 -7.32
N HIS A 406 -18.62 -5.21 -8.10
CA HIS A 406 -17.36 -4.54 -7.81
C HIS A 406 -16.70 -4.03 -9.09
N VAL A 407 -16.14 -2.83 -9.01
CA VAL A 407 -15.28 -2.22 -10.03
C VAL A 407 -14.00 -1.75 -9.35
N SER A 408 -12.87 -1.99 -9.98
CA SER A 408 -11.57 -1.53 -9.49
C SER A 408 -11.45 -0.01 -9.51
N GLY A 409 -10.67 0.55 -8.59
CA GLY A 409 -10.28 1.95 -8.61
C GLY A 409 -9.10 2.27 -9.52
N HIS A 410 -8.42 1.24 -10.07
CA HIS A 410 -7.16 1.37 -10.79
C HIS A 410 -7.33 1.16 -12.30
N ALA A 411 -6.50 1.85 -13.06
CA ALA A 411 -6.48 1.85 -14.53
C ALA A 411 -6.03 0.49 -15.11
N CYS A 412 -6.79 -0.03 -16.07
CA CYS A 412 -6.41 -1.17 -16.92
C CYS A 412 -5.48 -0.75 -18.07
N GLN A 413 -5.01 -1.71 -18.88
CA GLN A 413 -3.95 -1.50 -19.88
C GLN A 413 -4.20 -0.35 -20.84
N GLU A 414 -5.43 -0.17 -21.34
CA GLU A 414 -5.71 0.89 -22.33
C GLU A 414 -5.71 2.28 -21.69
N GLU A 415 -6.13 2.38 -20.43
CA GLU A 415 -6.07 3.62 -19.65
C GLU A 415 -4.62 4.01 -19.31
N LEU A 416 -3.79 3.00 -18.93
CA LEU A 416 -2.35 3.19 -18.69
C LEU A 416 -1.62 3.66 -19.94
N LYS A 417 -1.90 3.06 -21.09
CA LYS A 417 -1.37 3.51 -22.39
C LYS A 417 -1.82 4.93 -22.72
N LEU A 418 -3.10 5.25 -22.47
CA LEU A 418 -3.62 6.59 -22.70
C LEU A 418 -2.89 7.63 -21.84
N MET A 419 -2.65 7.34 -20.55
CA MET A 419 -1.88 8.22 -19.67
C MET A 419 -0.45 8.43 -20.19
N ILE A 420 0.27 7.36 -20.55
CA ILE A 420 1.61 7.45 -21.15
C ILE A 420 1.57 8.30 -22.45
N GLY A 421 0.57 8.09 -23.30
CA GLY A 421 0.41 8.81 -24.56
C GLY A 421 0.10 10.31 -24.40
N LEU A 422 -0.64 10.68 -23.35
CA LEU A 422 -0.95 12.08 -23.02
C LEU A 422 0.25 12.80 -22.42
N VAL A 423 0.93 12.16 -21.46
CA VAL A 423 2.05 12.74 -20.70
C VAL A 423 3.34 12.76 -21.52
N LYS A 424 3.57 11.77 -22.38
CA LYS A 424 4.77 11.62 -23.23
C LYS A 424 6.07 11.84 -22.46
N PRO A 425 6.30 11.10 -21.38
CA PRO A 425 7.43 11.35 -20.50
C PRO A 425 8.74 10.95 -21.18
N LYS A 426 9.85 11.62 -20.80
CA LYS A 426 11.19 11.20 -21.18
C LYS A 426 11.60 9.92 -20.47
N TYR A 427 11.33 9.84 -19.17
CA TYR A 427 11.54 8.66 -18.34
C TYR A 427 10.22 8.12 -17.81
N PHE A 428 10.11 6.81 -17.76
CA PHE A 428 8.93 6.14 -17.23
C PHE A 428 9.31 5.24 -16.07
N ILE A 429 8.58 5.38 -14.95
CA ILE A 429 8.81 4.66 -13.70
C ILE A 429 7.48 4.07 -13.25
N PRO A 430 7.20 2.78 -13.51
CA PRO A 430 6.06 2.10 -12.94
C PRO A 430 6.17 2.08 -11.41
N VAL A 431 5.09 2.44 -10.71
CA VAL A 431 5.01 2.42 -9.24
C VAL A 431 3.71 1.74 -8.81
N HIS A 432 3.52 1.53 -7.51
CA HIS A 432 2.30 0.96 -6.92
C HIS A 432 1.92 -0.39 -7.52
N GLY A 433 2.61 -1.45 -7.11
CA GLY A 433 2.36 -2.82 -7.58
C GLY A 433 3.49 -3.79 -7.28
N GLU A 434 3.15 -5.07 -7.31
CA GLU A 434 4.11 -6.16 -7.26
C GLU A 434 4.99 -6.19 -8.53
N GLN A 435 6.11 -6.90 -8.48
CA GLN A 435 7.07 -7.01 -9.58
C GLN A 435 6.43 -7.40 -10.93
N LYS A 436 5.43 -8.28 -10.92
CA LYS A 436 4.69 -8.67 -12.14
C LYS A 436 3.94 -7.50 -12.77
N HIS A 437 3.33 -6.65 -11.94
CA HIS A 437 2.59 -5.46 -12.36
C HIS A 437 3.54 -4.40 -12.96
N LEU A 438 4.65 -4.12 -12.25
CA LEU A 438 5.66 -3.16 -12.69
C LEU A 438 6.30 -3.57 -14.03
N GLN A 439 6.67 -4.85 -14.17
CA GLN A 439 7.22 -5.37 -15.42
C GLN A 439 6.21 -5.33 -16.57
N LYS A 440 4.94 -5.63 -16.28
CA LYS A 440 3.90 -5.55 -17.30
C LYS A 440 3.68 -4.11 -17.75
N HIS A 441 3.64 -3.17 -16.81
CA HIS A 441 3.50 -1.75 -17.12
C HIS A 441 4.71 -1.20 -17.90
N ALA A 442 5.93 -1.61 -17.54
CA ALA A 442 7.13 -1.30 -18.30
C ALA A 442 7.02 -1.73 -19.77
N LYS A 443 6.50 -2.95 -20.03
CA LYS A 443 6.25 -3.44 -21.40
C LYS A 443 5.19 -2.61 -22.15
N LEU A 444 4.17 -2.10 -21.43
CA LEU A 444 3.22 -1.16 -22.05
C LEU A 444 3.91 0.15 -22.42
N GLY A 445 4.84 0.65 -21.59
CA GLY A 445 5.67 1.82 -21.91
C GLY A 445 6.53 1.60 -23.17
N GLU A 446 7.18 0.44 -23.28
CA GLU A 446 7.93 0.06 -24.49
C GLU A 446 7.02 0.04 -25.73
N ALA A 447 5.82 -0.56 -25.61
CA ALA A 447 4.84 -0.62 -26.69
C ALA A 447 4.32 0.76 -27.11
N MET A 448 4.31 1.74 -26.18
CA MET A 448 3.96 3.14 -26.45
C MET A 448 5.13 3.96 -27.02
N GLY A 449 6.30 3.32 -27.26
CA GLY A 449 7.45 3.92 -27.93
C GLY A 449 8.49 4.54 -26.98
N ILE A 450 8.41 4.32 -25.66
CA ILE A 450 9.46 4.72 -24.75
C ILE A 450 10.64 3.76 -24.88
N ASP A 451 11.84 4.29 -25.11
CA ASP A 451 13.06 3.48 -25.19
C ASP A 451 13.28 2.74 -23.84
N LYS A 452 13.58 1.46 -23.91
CA LYS A 452 13.81 0.60 -22.74
C LYS A 452 14.81 1.18 -21.73
N LYS A 453 15.85 1.88 -22.20
CA LYS A 453 16.84 2.54 -21.33
C LYS A 453 16.26 3.72 -20.53
N ASN A 454 15.10 4.22 -20.93
CA ASN A 454 14.37 5.31 -20.27
C ASN A 454 13.24 4.80 -19.37
N ILE A 455 13.09 3.47 -19.23
CA ILE A 455 12.14 2.85 -18.30
C ILE A 455 12.92 2.30 -17.12
N TYR A 456 12.53 2.70 -15.91
CA TYR A 456 13.21 2.28 -14.69
C TYR A 456 12.23 1.59 -13.75
N ILE A 457 12.46 0.32 -13.47
CA ILE A 457 11.74 -0.43 -12.44
C ILE A 457 12.59 -0.37 -11.17
N ALA A 458 12.11 0.38 -10.18
CA ALA A 458 12.81 0.59 -8.93
C ALA A 458 12.60 -0.56 -7.93
N ASN A 459 13.45 -0.60 -6.90
CA ASN A 459 13.25 -1.40 -5.69
C ASN A 459 13.06 -0.48 -4.48
N ILE A 460 12.48 -1.02 -3.40
CA ILE A 460 12.38 -0.30 -2.13
C ILE A 460 13.80 0.01 -1.62
N GLY A 461 14.00 1.25 -1.17
CA GLY A 461 15.28 1.76 -0.72
C GLY A 461 16.17 2.33 -1.83
N GLU A 462 15.86 2.12 -3.09
CA GLU A 462 16.63 2.76 -4.16
C GLU A 462 16.36 4.25 -4.22
N LYS A 463 17.45 5.03 -4.31
CA LYS A 463 17.42 6.47 -4.59
C LYS A 463 18.01 6.73 -5.96
N ILE A 464 17.20 7.19 -6.87
CA ILE A 464 17.58 7.46 -8.26
C ILE A 464 17.79 8.96 -8.48
N GLU A 465 18.67 9.29 -9.43
CA GLU A 465 18.91 10.66 -9.92
C GLU A 465 18.39 10.78 -11.34
N LEU A 466 17.58 11.79 -11.56
CA LEU A 466 17.01 12.16 -12.85
C LEU A 466 17.56 13.52 -13.30
N CYS A 467 18.07 13.58 -14.51
CA CYS A 467 18.38 14.83 -15.20
C CYS A 467 18.03 14.71 -16.69
N ASP A 468 18.19 15.77 -17.44
CA ASP A 468 17.77 15.77 -18.84
C ASP A 468 18.40 14.65 -19.69
N ASP A 469 19.59 14.15 -19.40
CA ASP A 469 20.28 13.18 -20.23
C ASP A 469 20.40 11.76 -19.64
N LYS A 470 20.01 11.54 -18.37
CA LYS A 470 20.13 10.22 -17.73
C LYS A 470 19.21 10.01 -16.55
N ILE A 471 18.90 8.73 -16.35
CA ILE A 471 18.34 8.17 -15.11
C ILE A 471 19.36 7.18 -14.55
N LYS A 472 19.68 7.24 -13.27
CA LYS A 472 20.64 6.30 -12.64
C LYS A 472 20.33 6.10 -11.17
N LEU A 473 20.63 4.92 -10.66
CA LEU A 473 20.74 4.65 -9.23
C LEU A 473 21.92 5.46 -8.65
N VAL A 474 21.69 6.14 -7.54
CA VAL A 474 22.71 6.91 -6.81
C VAL A 474 23.19 6.15 -5.59
N GLU A 475 22.25 5.71 -4.76
CA GLU A 475 22.51 5.01 -3.51
C GLU A 475 21.28 4.21 -3.06
N ASN A 476 21.49 3.29 -2.14
CA ASN A 476 20.40 2.69 -1.37
C ASN A 476 20.29 3.40 -0.03
N VAL A 477 19.06 3.79 0.33
CA VAL A 477 18.74 4.43 1.60
C VAL A 477 18.11 3.41 2.57
N PRO A 478 18.21 3.62 3.90
CA PRO A 478 17.49 2.82 4.86
C PRO A 478 16.00 2.76 4.53
N SER A 479 15.49 1.56 4.45
CA SER A 479 14.12 1.25 4.07
C SER A 479 13.77 -0.15 4.55
N GLY A 480 12.52 -0.54 4.46
CA GLY A 480 12.06 -1.88 4.80
C GLY A 480 10.74 -1.85 5.55
N GLU A 481 10.52 -2.90 6.31
CA GLU A 481 9.28 -3.14 7.03
C GLU A 481 9.48 -2.92 8.52
N VAL A 482 8.58 -2.15 9.12
CA VAL A 482 8.47 -2.01 10.56
C VAL A 482 7.12 -2.59 10.98
N TYR A 483 7.15 -3.60 11.83
CA TYR A 483 5.95 -4.29 12.30
C TYR A 483 5.33 -3.57 13.47
N VAL A 484 4.01 -3.49 13.46
CA VAL A 484 3.19 -2.96 14.55
C VAL A 484 2.39 -4.11 15.15
N ASP A 485 2.50 -4.29 16.47
CA ASP A 485 1.80 -5.31 17.26
C ASP A 485 1.22 -4.63 18.52
N GLY A 486 -0.08 -4.41 18.54
CA GLY A 486 -0.76 -3.66 19.59
C GLY A 486 -0.21 -2.23 19.70
N ILE A 487 0.43 -1.92 20.81
CA ILE A 487 1.08 -0.61 21.05
C ILE A 487 2.56 -0.60 20.67
N GLY A 488 3.16 -1.77 20.41
CA GLY A 488 4.56 -1.95 20.04
C GLY A 488 4.81 -1.58 18.59
N VAL A 489 5.89 -0.87 18.31
CA VAL A 489 6.29 -0.46 16.95
C VAL A 489 7.76 -0.79 16.75
N GLY A 490 8.05 -1.79 15.90
CA GLY A 490 9.40 -2.21 15.58
C GLY A 490 10.11 -3.05 16.65
N ASP A 491 9.40 -3.48 17.67
CA ASP A 491 9.89 -4.38 18.74
C ASP A 491 9.72 -5.87 18.40
N VAL A 492 8.91 -6.18 17.39
CA VAL A 492 8.75 -7.52 16.84
C VAL A 492 9.76 -7.72 15.70
N GLY A 493 10.88 -8.39 16.02
CA GLY A 493 11.90 -8.75 15.03
C GLY A 493 11.80 -10.21 14.58
N ASN A 494 12.70 -10.61 13.68
CA ASN A 494 12.75 -11.97 13.12
C ASN A 494 12.79 -13.07 14.17
N ILE A 495 13.44 -12.84 15.32
CA ILE A 495 13.52 -13.81 16.41
C ILE A 495 12.13 -14.07 16.96
N VAL A 496 11.39 -13.02 17.34
CA VAL A 496 10.04 -13.12 17.88
C VAL A 496 9.08 -13.78 16.88
N LEU A 497 9.18 -13.41 15.60
CA LEU A 497 8.35 -14.01 14.54
C LEU A 497 8.65 -15.50 14.33
N ASN A 498 9.94 -15.88 14.35
CA ASN A 498 10.33 -17.29 14.26
C ASN A 498 9.83 -18.08 15.46
N ASP A 499 9.92 -17.53 16.67
CA ASP A 499 9.35 -18.16 17.86
C ASP A 499 7.84 -18.34 17.74
N ARG A 500 7.11 -17.31 17.31
CA ARG A 500 5.65 -17.40 17.09
C ARG A 500 5.29 -18.44 16.03
N LYS A 501 6.02 -18.49 14.91
CA LYS A 501 5.84 -19.51 13.87
C LYS A 501 6.08 -20.91 14.42
N HIS A 502 7.16 -21.10 15.15
CA HIS A 502 7.50 -22.39 15.77
C HIS A 502 6.43 -22.84 16.77
N LEU A 503 6.01 -21.93 17.67
CA LEU A 503 4.94 -22.19 18.62
C LEU A 503 3.61 -22.55 17.94
N SER A 504 3.29 -21.90 16.82
CA SER A 504 2.04 -22.16 16.09
C SER A 504 2.04 -23.49 15.35
N MET A 505 3.20 -23.97 14.90
CA MET A 505 3.31 -25.24 14.15
C MET A 505 3.39 -26.45 15.06
N ASP A 506 4.30 -26.45 16.04
CA ASP A 506 4.68 -27.63 16.82
C ASP A 506 4.40 -27.50 18.32
N GLY A 507 4.02 -26.31 18.79
CA GLY A 507 3.75 -26.06 20.20
C GLY A 507 5.00 -25.97 21.08
N ILE A 508 4.83 -26.09 22.40
CA ILE A 508 5.89 -25.94 23.39
C ILE A 508 5.85 -27.07 24.41
N ILE A 509 7.05 -27.49 24.82
CA ILE A 509 7.33 -28.33 26.00
C ILE A 509 8.14 -27.52 26.99
N ILE A 510 7.66 -27.41 28.23
CA ILE A 510 8.34 -26.75 29.33
C ILE A 510 8.83 -27.82 30.27
N VAL A 511 10.11 -27.78 30.62
CA VAL A 511 10.76 -28.67 31.62
C VAL A 511 11.03 -27.84 32.85
N VAL A 512 10.45 -28.20 34.00
CA VAL A 512 10.63 -27.48 35.26
C VAL A 512 11.33 -28.41 36.26
N ALA A 513 12.50 -28.02 36.76
CA ALA A 513 13.21 -28.79 37.78
C ALA A 513 13.88 -27.87 38.81
N THR A 514 13.94 -28.34 40.04
CA THR A 514 14.70 -27.71 41.14
C THR A 514 15.90 -28.57 41.47
N ILE A 515 17.08 -27.96 41.52
CA ILE A 515 18.37 -28.62 41.72
C ILE A 515 19.03 -28.07 43.00
N ASP A 516 19.54 -28.96 43.84
CA ASP A 516 20.37 -28.59 44.98
C ASP A 516 21.76 -28.17 44.49
N SER A 517 22.13 -26.92 44.77
CA SER A 517 23.38 -26.34 44.29
C SER A 517 24.64 -27.02 44.90
N SER A 518 24.49 -27.61 46.06
CA SER A 518 25.61 -28.26 46.78
C SER A 518 25.87 -29.70 46.31
N THR A 519 24.81 -30.42 45.92
CA THR A 519 24.90 -31.83 45.53
C THR A 519 24.71 -32.07 44.03
N GLY A 520 24.09 -31.12 43.33
CA GLY A 520 23.71 -31.27 41.91
C GLY A 520 22.47 -32.16 41.67
N GLN A 521 21.84 -32.63 42.76
CA GLN A 521 20.70 -33.54 42.65
C GLN A 521 19.39 -32.79 42.38
N VAL A 522 18.50 -33.41 41.60
CA VAL A 522 17.15 -32.91 41.40
C VAL A 522 16.31 -33.12 42.64
N VAL A 523 15.92 -32.05 43.31
CA VAL A 523 15.11 -32.07 44.55
C VAL A 523 13.62 -32.14 44.24
N SER A 524 13.18 -31.50 43.13
CA SER A 524 11.78 -31.52 42.70
C SER A 524 11.69 -31.47 41.17
N GLY A 525 10.78 -32.24 40.59
CA GLY A 525 10.65 -32.44 39.15
C GLY A 525 11.57 -33.53 38.61
N PRO A 526 12.01 -33.49 37.32
CA PRO A 526 11.55 -32.56 36.29
C PRO A 526 10.08 -32.78 35.92
N ASP A 527 9.29 -31.73 35.99
CA ASP A 527 7.93 -31.72 35.51
C ASP A 527 7.89 -31.31 34.04
N ILE A 528 7.13 -32.07 33.22
CA ILE A 528 6.98 -31.80 31.79
C ILE A 528 5.59 -31.24 31.52
N VAL A 529 5.52 -30.01 31.07
CA VAL A 529 4.29 -29.32 30.67
C VAL A 529 4.26 -29.15 29.16
N SER A 530 3.20 -29.62 28.51
CA SER A 530 3.01 -29.49 27.05
C SER A 530 1.84 -28.57 26.76
N ARG A 531 1.99 -27.68 25.75
CA ARG A 531 0.93 -26.86 25.20
C ARG A 531 1.06 -26.80 23.68
N GLY A 532 -0.06 -27.04 22.97
CA GLY A 532 -0.11 -27.00 21.50
C GLY A 532 0.65 -28.10 20.77
N PHE A 533 1.30 -29.04 21.47
CA PHE A 533 2.09 -30.13 20.88
C PHE A 533 1.32 -31.46 20.86
N VAL A 534 1.01 -32.06 22.00
CA VAL A 534 0.27 -33.33 22.13
C VAL A 534 -0.77 -33.22 23.24
N TYR A 535 -1.83 -34.02 23.09
CA TYR A 535 -2.80 -34.18 24.17
C TYR A 535 -2.19 -35.12 25.26
N VAL A 536 -1.81 -34.54 26.39
CA VAL A 536 -1.00 -35.19 27.40
C VAL A 536 -1.61 -36.47 27.94
N ARG A 537 -2.95 -36.49 28.14
CA ARG A 537 -3.67 -37.68 28.68
C ARG A 537 -3.60 -38.93 27.78
N GLU A 538 -3.40 -38.73 26.47
CA GLU A 538 -3.29 -39.82 25.49
C GLU A 538 -1.83 -40.18 25.19
N ASN A 539 -0.87 -39.41 25.71
CA ASN A 539 0.56 -39.55 25.42
C ASN A 539 1.41 -39.64 26.68
N GLU A 540 0.88 -40.28 27.78
CA GLU A 540 1.58 -40.41 29.06
C GLU A 540 2.93 -41.12 28.92
N ALA A 541 3.02 -42.15 28.07
CA ALA A 541 4.28 -42.86 27.83
C ALA A 541 5.37 -41.94 27.24
N LEU A 542 5.00 -41.02 26.32
CA LEU A 542 5.93 -40.04 25.78
C LEU A 542 6.37 -39.04 26.84
N MET A 543 5.43 -38.55 27.65
CA MET A 543 5.74 -37.61 28.73
C MET A 543 6.64 -38.23 29.81
N ASN A 544 6.42 -39.49 30.14
CA ASN A 544 7.29 -40.22 31.08
C ASN A 544 8.70 -40.42 30.51
N SER A 545 8.81 -40.83 29.22
CA SER A 545 10.11 -40.95 28.54
C SER A 545 10.85 -39.59 28.49
N ALA A 546 10.13 -38.48 28.31
CA ALA A 546 10.71 -37.14 28.35
C ALA A 546 11.20 -36.76 29.75
N ARG A 547 10.46 -37.14 30.77
CA ARG A 547 10.87 -36.91 32.18
C ARG A 547 12.14 -37.69 32.52
N ASP A 548 12.18 -38.98 32.20
CA ASP A 548 13.33 -39.85 32.45
C ASP A 548 14.57 -39.35 31.69
N LEU A 549 14.42 -38.89 30.46
CA LEU A 549 15.48 -38.29 29.68
C LEU A 549 15.97 -36.99 30.32
N ALA A 550 15.03 -36.11 30.75
CA ALA A 550 15.39 -34.86 31.39
C ALA A 550 16.17 -35.06 32.69
N CYS A 551 15.83 -36.06 33.55
CA CYS A 551 16.62 -36.45 34.69
C CYS A 551 18.06 -36.80 34.30
N ARG A 552 18.22 -37.70 33.33
CA ARG A 552 19.56 -38.13 32.88
C ARG A 552 20.40 -36.96 32.35
N VAL A 553 19.81 -36.11 31.53
CA VAL A 553 20.51 -34.96 30.94
C VAL A 553 20.95 -33.97 32.02
N ILE A 554 20.13 -33.75 33.07
CA ILE A 554 20.51 -32.91 34.20
C ILE A 554 21.69 -33.54 34.93
N ASP A 555 21.61 -34.83 35.31
CA ASP A 555 22.67 -35.54 36.03
C ASP A 555 24.00 -35.58 35.26
N GLU A 556 23.96 -35.76 33.94
CA GLU A 556 25.15 -35.84 33.09
C GLU A 556 25.81 -34.47 32.82
N ASN A 557 25.04 -33.39 32.75
CA ASN A 557 25.54 -32.08 32.34
C ASN A 557 25.71 -31.08 33.47
N TYR A 558 25.14 -31.32 34.67
CA TYR A 558 25.33 -30.43 35.82
C TYR A 558 26.66 -30.68 36.49
N ASN A 559 27.47 -29.64 36.57
CA ASN A 559 28.76 -29.70 37.28
C ASN A 559 28.75 -28.78 38.49
N VAL A 560 28.77 -29.38 39.68
CA VAL A 560 28.75 -28.68 40.98
C VAL A 560 29.88 -27.65 41.14
N LYS A 561 31.03 -27.83 40.47
CA LYS A 561 32.17 -26.89 40.56
C LYS A 561 32.02 -25.67 39.67
N PHE A 562 31.31 -25.79 38.54
CA PHE A 562 31.26 -24.73 37.54
C PHE A 562 29.87 -24.13 37.36
N HIS A 563 28.80 -24.73 37.89
CA HIS A 563 27.40 -24.30 37.78
C HIS A 563 27.01 -23.91 36.34
N ASP A 564 27.40 -24.73 35.33
CA ASP A 564 27.16 -24.41 33.94
C ASP A 564 25.72 -24.70 33.51
N TRP A 565 24.84 -23.78 33.86
CA TRP A 565 23.44 -23.82 33.50
C TRP A 565 23.18 -23.82 31.98
N ASN A 566 24.11 -23.27 31.19
CA ASN A 566 23.94 -23.22 29.73
C ASN A 566 24.16 -24.62 29.14
N ALA A 567 25.11 -25.40 29.62
CA ALA A 567 25.32 -26.77 29.20
C ALA A 567 24.09 -27.65 29.50
N VAL A 568 23.54 -27.57 30.71
CA VAL A 568 22.32 -28.31 31.06
C VAL A 568 21.11 -27.90 30.22
N LYS A 569 20.87 -26.59 30.05
CA LYS A 569 19.76 -26.11 29.23
C LYS A 569 19.91 -26.48 27.75
N SER A 570 21.13 -26.47 27.20
CA SER A 570 21.40 -26.89 25.84
C SER A 570 21.17 -28.38 25.66
N GLY A 571 21.74 -29.21 26.57
CA GLY A 571 21.53 -30.66 26.58
C GLY A 571 20.05 -31.02 26.61
N LEU A 572 19.26 -30.38 27.49
CA LEU A 572 17.82 -30.60 27.58
C LEU A 572 17.10 -30.25 26.29
N ARG A 573 17.46 -29.12 25.61
CA ARG A 573 16.88 -28.76 24.35
C ARG A 573 17.19 -29.78 23.26
N ASP A 574 18.44 -30.15 23.13
CA ASP A 574 18.92 -31.03 22.06
C ASP A 574 18.35 -32.44 22.19
N GLU A 575 18.50 -33.05 23.36
CA GLU A 575 18.08 -34.43 23.60
C GLU A 575 16.54 -34.59 23.60
N LEU A 576 15.80 -33.66 24.21
CA LEU A 576 14.34 -33.69 24.17
C LEU A 576 13.80 -33.40 22.78
N SER A 577 14.41 -32.47 22.03
CA SER A 577 14.02 -32.21 20.63
C SER A 577 14.25 -33.45 19.77
N HIS A 578 15.36 -34.18 20.00
CA HIS A 578 15.64 -35.44 19.30
C HIS A 578 14.59 -36.51 19.63
N LEU A 579 14.31 -36.74 20.92
CA LEU A 579 13.28 -37.68 21.37
C LEU A 579 11.90 -37.37 20.77
N MET A 580 11.50 -36.08 20.82
CA MET A 580 10.19 -35.68 20.30
C MET A 580 10.11 -35.91 18.78
N TYR A 581 11.16 -35.57 18.05
CA TYR A 581 11.22 -35.80 16.61
C TYR A 581 11.22 -37.29 16.26
N GLU A 582 11.98 -38.12 16.94
CA GLU A 582 11.98 -39.56 16.71
C GLU A 582 10.59 -40.17 16.90
N ARG A 583 9.90 -39.78 17.96
CA ARG A 583 8.60 -40.35 18.35
C ARG A 583 7.41 -39.77 17.60
N THR A 584 7.46 -38.49 17.20
CA THR A 584 6.30 -37.76 16.66
C THR A 584 6.52 -37.12 15.29
N LYS A 585 7.77 -37.03 14.81
CA LYS A 585 8.19 -36.28 13.62
C LYS A 585 7.88 -34.78 13.71
N ARG A 586 7.65 -34.26 14.92
CA ARG A 586 7.44 -32.85 15.24
C ARG A 586 8.55 -32.32 16.14
N ARG A 587 8.80 -31.02 16.09
CA ARG A 587 9.88 -30.36 16.87
C ARG A 587 9.30 -29.23 17.71
N PRO A 588 8.64 -29.51 18.85
CA PRO A 588 8.13 -28.47 19.72
C PRO A 588 9.27 -27.61 20.27
N MET A 589 8.98 -26.36 20.60
CA MET A 589 9.91 -25.50 21.33
C MET A 589 10.17 -26.10 22.70
N ILE A 590 11.42 -26.32 23.06
CA ILE A 590 11.79 -26.83 24.41
C ILE A 590 12.26 -25.66 25.26
N LEU A 591 11.57 -25.44 26.39
CA LEU A 591 11.88 -24.37 27.35
C LEU A 591 12.27 -24.95 28.73
N PRO A 592 13.57 -25.10 29.02
CA PRO A 592 14.05 -25.53 30.35
C PRO A 592 13.95 -24.37 31.36
N ILE A 593 13.23 -24.58 32.44
CA ILE A 593 13.14 -23.70 33.64
C ILE A 593 13.78 -24.44 34.81
N LEU A 594 15.03 -24.08 35.12
CA LEU A 594 15.80 -24.69 36.17
C LEU A 594 15.96 -23.70 37.34
N MET A 595 15.60 -24.13 38.54
CA MET A 595 15.71 -23.36 39.79
C MET A 595 16.77 -24.01 40.67
N GLU A 596 17.51 -23.19 41.39
CA GLU A 596 18.57 -23.59 42.33
C GLU A 596 18.13 -23.31 43.75
N ILE A 597 18.42 -24.25 44.70
CA ILE A 597 18.20 -24.09 46.12
C ILE A 597 19.44 -24.44 46.90
#